data_f0724c638f41638b88853aa50299023b
#
_entry.id   f0724c638f41638b88853aa50299023b
#
_cell.length_a   1.000
_cell.length_b   1.000
_cell.length_c   1.000
_cell.angle_alpha   90.00
_cell.angle_beta   90.00
_cell.angle_gamma   90.00
#
_symmetry.space_group_name_H-M   'P 1'
#
loop_
_entity.id
_entity.type
_entity.pdbx_description
1 polymer ?
#
loop_
_entity_poly.entity_id
_entity_poly.type
_entity_poly.pdbx_seq_one_letter_code
_entity_poly.pdbx_strand_id
1 'polypeptide(L)'
;MIETSALATQVYKELRSEIICGIFAPGEKLDINELANKYGVSRSPVKEAVNQLVHDGLIEIFPRKGTYIAQLCFKDCMEALDARFMVETWAAAQVIEHLSDEQIDTWKQIIEKMDALLRVQPFSYESYSELDKEFHQLLVKCARNQKVQYIYNCINPIISLARVGYSEVFENSLKRHKDHQNIFDALKNRDLSSLIEALQQHNRTLKEDIKLHWNEQLYGPIDESC
;
A
#
# COMPACT_ATOMS: atom_id res chain seq x y z
N MET A 1 12.55 15.60 -23.79
CA MET A 1 12.58 15.32 -22.31
C MET A 1 11.20 15.06 -21.74
N ILE A 2 10.14 15.75 -22.17
CA ILE A 2 8.76 15.55 -21.67
C ILE A 2 8.21 14.15 -22.02
N GLU A 3 8.45 13.63 -23.24
CA GLU A 3 7.99 12.30 -23.65
C GLU A 3 8.61 11.15 -22.84
N THR A 4 9.89 11.25 -22.50
CA THR A 4 10.58 10.20 -21.71
C THR A 4 10.01 10.10 -20.29
N SER A 5 9.67 11.22 -19.66
CA SER A 5 9.04 11.27 -18.34
C SER A 5 7.63 10.66 -18.35
N ALA A 6 6.84 10.88 -19.40
CA ALA A 6 5.52 10.29 -19.57
C ALA A 6 5.60 8.76 -19.73
N LEU A 7 6.58 8.26 -20.54
CA LEU A 7 6.83 6.83 -20.72
C LEU A 7 7.33 6.17 -19.43
N ALA A 8 8.21 6.84 -18.68
CA ALA A 8 8.67 6.32 -17.39
C ALA A 8 7.52 6.18 -16.37
N THR A 9 6.62 7.16 -16.35
CA THR A 9 5.42 7.10 -15.49
C THR A 9 4.48 5.95 -15.90
N GLN A 10 4.31 5.72 -17.19
CA GLN A 10 3.50 4.62 -17.70
C GLN A 10 4.14 3.27 -17.36
N VAL A 11 5.42 3.07 -17.62
CA VAL A 11 6.16 1.85 -17.25
C VAL A 11 6.11 1.61 -15.74
N TYR A 12 6.28 2.67 -14.93
CA TYR A 12 6.15 2.57 -13.48
C TYR A 12 4.78 2.01 -13.06
N LYS A 13 3.70 2.54 -13.63
CA LYS A 13 2.33 2.10 -13.29
C LYS A 13 2.10 0.64 -13.68
N GLU A 14 2.49 0.27 -14.91
CA GLU A 14 2.32 -1.11 -15.40
C GLU A 14 3.15 -2.10 -14.59
N LEU A 15 4.45 -1.83 -14.39
CA LEU A 15 5.32 -2.71 -13.62
C LEU A 15 4.89 -2.81 -12.17
N ARG A 16 4.45 -1.69 -11.57
CA ARG A 16 3.89 -1.68 -10.21
C ARG A 16 2.63 -2.54 -10.12
N SER A 17 1.71 -2.41 -11.07
CA SER A 17 0.51 -3.24 -11.14
C SER A 17 0.86 -4.72 -11.24
N GLU A 18 1.78 -5.07 -12.13
CA GLU A 18 2.24 -6.46 -12.33
C GLU A 18 2.88 -7.06 -11.06
N ILE A 19 3.66 -6.26 -10.31
CA ILE A 19 4.23 -6.68 -9.03
C ILE A 19 3.11 -6.90 -8.01
N ILE A 20 2.18 -5.96 -7.88
CA ILE A 20 1.07 -6.04 -6.92
C ILE A 20 0.09 -7.17 -7.27
N CYS A 21 -0.08 -7.48 -8.55
CA CYS A 21 -0.89 -8.61 -9.01
C CYS A 21 -0.15 -9.96 -8.96
N GLY A 22 1.10 -10.00 -8.47
CA GLY A 22 1.87 -11.24 -8.31
C GLY A 22 2.35 -11.87 -9.63
N ILE A 23 2.40 -11.09 -10.73
CA ILE A 23 2.96 -11.55 -12.01
C ILE A 23 4.45 -11.82 -11.88
N PHE A 24 5.13 -11.04 -11.04
CA PHE A 24 6.51 -11.27 -10.63
C PHE A 24 6.54 -11.80 -9.20
N ALA A 25 7.28 -12.89 -9.00
CA ALA A 25 7.44 -13.47 -7.68
C ALA A 25 8.39 -12.62 -6.80
N PRO A 26 8.18 -12.54 -5.48
CA PRO A 26 9.14 -11.95 -4.55
C PRO A 26 10.53 -12.61 -4.70
N GLY A 27 11.57 -11.79 -4.73
CA GLY A 27 12.93 -12.24 -4.99
C GLY A 27 13.24 -12.58 -6.46
N GLU A 28 12.28 -12.47 -7.37
CA GLU A 28 12.50 -12.68 -8.80
C GLU A 28 13.45 -11.63 -9.36
N LYS A 29 14.39 -12.08 -10.21
CA LYS A 29 15.34 -11.19 -10.86
C LYS A 29 14.72 -10.52 -12.07
N LEU A 30 14.80 -9.19 -12.12
CA LEU A 30 14.33 -8.40 -13.25
C LEU A 30 15.47 -8.10 -14.24
N ASP A 31 15.22 -8.30 -15.54
CA ASP A 31 16.09 -7.86 -16.61
C ASP A 31 15.52 -6.60 -17.28
N ILE A 32 16.30 -5.51 -17.21
CA ILE A 32 15.92 -4.21 -17.80
C ILE A 32 15.71 -4.28 -19.30
N ASN A 33 16.43 -5.17 -20.02
CA ASN A 33 16.26 -5.31 -21.47
C ASN A 33 14.98 -6.07 -21.81
N GLU A 34 14.65 -7.11 -21.04
CA GLU A 34 13.39 -7.85 -21.19
C GLU A 34 12.18 -6.94 -20.89
N LEU A 35 12.24 -6.15 -19.82
CA LEU A 35 11.20 -5.16 -19.50
C LEU A 35 11.07 -4.09 -20.61
N ALA A 36 12.19 -3.59 -21.13
CA ALA A 36 12.17 -2.63 -22.23
C ALA A 36 11.51 -3.20 -23.50
N ASN A 37 11.82 -4.45 -23.84
CA ASN A 37 11.18 -5.16 -24.94
C ASN A 37 9.69 -5.40 -24.68
N LYS A 38 9.33 -5.83 -23.47
CA LYS A 38 7.94 -6.10 -23.06
C LYS A 38 7.06 -4.86 -23.20
N TYR A 39 7.54 -3.69 -22.72
CA TYR A 39 6.78 -2.45 -22.77
C TYR A 39 6.98 -1.64 -24.07
N GLY A 40 7.81 -2.12 -25.01
CA GLY A 40 8.04 -1.44 -26.29
C GLY A 40 8.73 -0.08 -26.15
N VAL A 41 9.59 0.09 -25.14
CA VAL A 41 10.29 1.34 -24.83
C VAL A 41 11.81 1.16 -24.79
N SER A 42 12.58 2.25 -24.77
CA SER A 42 14.02 2.19 -24.53
C SER A 42 14.33 1.87 -23.06
N ARG A 43 15.59 1.54 -22.74
CA ARG A 43 16.04 1.20 -21.38
C ARG A 43 15.94 2.36 -20.38
N SER A 44 15.96 3.61 -20.85
CA SER A 44 15.98 4.79 -19.97
C SER A 44 14.68 4.92 -19.14
N PRO A 45 13.48 4.96 -19.74
CA PRO A 45 12.23 5.03 -18.97
C PRO A 45 12.02 3.82 -18.06
N VAL A 46 12.51 2.62 -18.43
CA VAL A 46 12.46 1.44 -17.55
C VAL A 46 13.33 1.64 -16.32
N LYS A 47 14.56 2.15 -16.48
CA LYS A 47 15.44 2.44 -15.34
C LYS A 47 14.86 3.51 -14.42
N GLU A 48 14.23 4.55 -14.96
CA GLU A 48 13.55 5.58 -14.16
C GLU A 48 12.39 4.98 -13.36
N ALA A 49 11.56 4.15 -14.00
CA ALA A 49 10.47 3.44 -13.35
C ALA A 49 10.97 2.50 -12.25
N VAL A 50 12.00 1.70 -12.53
CA VAL A 50 12.64 0.81 -11.53
C VAL A 50 13.19 1.61 -10.35
N ASN A 51 13.86 2.74 -10.59
CA ASN A 51 14.35 3.58 -9.49
C ASN A 51 13.21 4.14 -8.61
N GLN A 52 12.05 4.47 -9.20
CA GLN A 52 10.88 4.86 -8.44
C GLN A 52 10.34 3.69 -7.61
N LEU A 53 10.29 2.48 -8.19
CA LEU A 53 9.86 1.28 -7.48
C LEU A 53 10.85 0.85 -6.37
N VAL A 54 12.14 1.14 -6.53
CA VAL A 54 13.13 0.99 -5.44
C VAL A 54 12.84 1.97 -4.31
N HIS A 55 12.52 3.22 -4.63
CA HIS A 55 12.11 4.21 -3.63
C HIS A 55 10.82 3.81 -2.92
N ASP A 56 9.92 3.14 -3.65
CA ASP A 56 8.66 2.60 -3.11
C ASP A 56 8.87 1.26 -2.35
N GLY A 57 10.10 0.72 -2.31
CA GLY A 57 10.42 -0.53 -1.63
C GLY A 57 9.88 -1.80 -2.29
N LEU A 58 9.40 -1.71 -3.54
CA LEU A 58 8.89 -2.85 -4.32
C LEU A 58 10.00 -3.60 -5.09
N ILE A 59 11.14 -2.96 -5.28
CA ILE A 59 12.31 -3.49 -5.99
C ILE A 59 13.56 -3.22 -5.16
N GLU A 60 14.49 -4.15 -5.18
CA GLU A 60 15.82 -4.04 -4.58
C GLU A 60 16.91 -4.12 -5.65
N ILE A 61 17.93 -3.26 -5.54
CA ILE A 61 19.10 -3.30 -6.41
C ILE A 61 20.30 -3.74 -5.59
N PHE A 62 20.79 -4.94 -5.88
CA PHE A 62 22.04 -5.45 -5.27
C PHE A 62 23.23 -5.14 -6.19
N PRO A 63 24.23 -4.37 -5.72
CA PRO A 63 25.40 -4.06 -6.51
C PRO A 63 26.07 -5.32 -7.08
N ARG A 64 26.34 -5.36 -8.37
CA ARG A 64 26.95 -6.47 -9.12
C ARG A 64 26.11 -7.76 -9.22
N LYS A 65 24.98 -7.87 -8.53
CA LYS A 65 24.07 -9.03 -8.58
C LYS A 65 22.89 -8.80 -9.50
N GLY A 66 22.30 -7.60 -9.44
CA GLY A 66 21.16 -7.23 -10.30
C GLY A 66 20.04 -6.53 -9.58
N THR A 67 18.92 -6.47 -10.26
CA THR A 67 17.64 -5.89 -9.81
C THR A 67 16.68 -7.02 -9.50
N TYR A 68 15.99 -6.96 -8.38
CA TYR A 68 15.10 -8.03 -7.90
C TYR A 68 13.82 -7.43 -7.35
N ILE A 69 12.71 -8.18 -7.45
CA ILE A 69 11.51 -7.88 -6.67
C ILE A 69 11.87 -8.01 -5.18
N ALA A 70 11.43 -7.05 -4.37
CA ALA A 70 11.69 -7.08 -2.94
C ALA A 70 11.13 -8.37 -2.31
N GLN A 71 11.89 -8.96 -1.40
CA GLN A 71 11.43 -10.09 -0.60
C GLN A 71 10.69 -9.59 0.63
N LEU A 72 9.68 -10.34 1.02
CA LEU A 72 8.91 -10.10 2.23
C LEU A 72 9.26 -11.14 3.28
N CYS A 73 9.43 -10.66 4.50
CA CYS A 73 9.49 -11.47 5.68
C CYS A 73 8.19 -11.29 6.48
N PHE A 74 7.63 -12.37 7.00
CA PHE A 74 6.39 -12.30 7.79
C PHE A 74 6.52 -11.34 8.99
N LYS A 75 7.64 -11.43 9.70
CA LYS A 75 7.96 -10.56 10.82
C LYS A 75 7.99 -9.09 10.43
N ASP A 76 8.68 -8.75 9.33
CA ASP A 76 8.75 -7.37 8.84
C ASP A 76 7.36 -6.82 8.51
N CYS A 77 6.47 -7.65 7.95
CA CYS A 77 5.08 -7.27 7.70
C CYS A 77 4.34 -6.95 8.99
N MET A 78 4.49 -7.80 10.02
CA MET A 78 3.83 -7.59 11.30
C MET A 78 4.36 -6.34 12.02
N GLU A 79 5.68 -6.12 12.00
CA GLU A 79 6.33 -4.94 12.57
C GLU A 79 5.95 -3.66 11.81
N ALA A 80 5.86 -3.72 10.47
CA ALA A 80 5.40 -2.59 9.65
C ALA A 80 3.95 -2.19 9.97
N LEU A 81 3.08 -3.16 10.24
CA LEU A 81 1.70 -2.89 10.64
C LEU A 81 1.62 -2.26 12.04
N ASP A 82 2.47 -2.67 12.98
CA ASP A 82 2.56 -2.03 14.30
C ASP A 82 3.07 -0.60 14.19
N ALA A 83 4.10 -0.37 13.38
CA ALA A 83 4.62 0.96 13.12
C ALA A 83 3.57 1.87 12.43
N ARG A 84 2.80 1.32 11.48
CA ARG A 84 1.70 2.03 10.83
C ARG A 84 0.63 2.46 11.85
N PHE A 85 0.17 1.52 12.67
CA PHE A 85 -0.82 1.80 13.72
C PHE A 85 -0.33 2.89 14.68
N MET A 86 0.93 2.82 15.12
CA MET A 86 1.54 3.84 15.98
C MET A 86 1.51 5.23 15.32
N VAL A 87 1.90 5.32 14.05
CA VAL A 87 1.93 6.60 13.31
C VAL A 87 0.51 7.14 13.09
N GLU A 88 -0.44 6.30 12.69
CA GLU A 88 -1.83 6.70 12.46
C GLU A 88 -2.52 7.14 13.77
N THR A 89 -2.28 6.45 14.87
CA THR A 89 -2.81 6.81 16.19
C THR A 89 -2.24 8.15 16.68
N TRP A 90 -0.93 8.37 16.50
CA TRP A 90 -0.32 9.66 16.79
C TRP A 90 -0.92 10.77 15.94
N ALA A 91 -1.06 10.54 14.63
CA ALA A 91 -1.66 11.53 13.72
C ALA A 91 -3.11 11.84 14.10
N ALA A 92 -3.91 10.82 14.43
CA ALA A 92 -5.29 10.98 14.90
C ALA A 92 -5.38 11.91 16.10
N ALA A 93 -4.53 11.70 17.12
CA ALA A 93 -4.50 12.54 18.31
C ALA A 93 -4.10 14.01 18.02
N GLN A 94 -3.30 14.25 16.96
CA GLN A 94 -2.89 15.60 16.58
C GLN A 94 -3.99 16.38 15.83
N VAL A 95 -4.88 15.68 15.10
CA VAL A 95 -5.75 16.35 14.13
C VAL A 95 -7.23 16.33 14.49
N ILE A 96 -7.69 15.38 15.30
CA ILE A 96 -9.12 15.08 15.46
C ILE A 96 -9.97 16.30 15.86
N GLU A 97 -9.45 17.15 16.75
CA GLU A 97 -10.13 18.35 17.22
C GLU A 97 -10.13 19.50 16.21
N HIS A 98 -9.23 19.45 15.20
CA HIS A 98 -8.97 20.53 14.27
C HIS A 98 -9.31 20.20 12.81
N LEU A 99 -9.88 19.01 12.56
CA LEU A 99 -10.32 18.61 11.22
C LEU A 99 -11.40 19.57 10.71
N SER A 100 -11.18 20.11 9.50
CA SER A 100 -12.21 20.89 8.81
C SER A 100 -13.28 19.98 8.20
N ASP A 101 -14.46 20.52 7.96
CA ASP A 101 -15.54 19.79 7.28
C ASP A 101 -15.12 19.41 5.84
N GLU A 102 -14.32 20.24 5.17
CA GLU A 102 -13.77 19.96 3.84
C GLU A 102 -12.82 18.72 3.88
N GLN A 103 -12.02 18.58 4.93
CA GLN A 103 -11.18 17.40 5.13
C GLN A 103 -12.03 16.15 5.35
N ILE A 104 -13.08 16.23 6.17
CA ILE A 104 -14.03 15.13 6.39
C ILE A 104 -14.74 14.76 5.08
N ASP A 105 -15.14 15.74 4.27
CA ASP A 105 -15.76 15.49 2.96
C ASP A 105 -14.78 14.77 2.00
N THR A 106 -13.48 15.03 2.11
CA THR A 106 -12.46 14.30 1.33
C THR A 106 -12.47 12.80 1.67
N TRP A 107 -12.48 12.42 2.97
CA TRP A 107 -12.63 11.01 3.37
C TRP A 107 -13.93 10.40 2.90
N LYS A 108 -15.03 11.14 2.98
CA LYS A 108 -16.33 10.71 2.48
C LYS A 108 -16.26 10.33 0.99
N GLN A 109 -15.64 11.18 0.17
CA GLN A 109 -15.49 10.92 -1.27
C GLN A 109 -14.63 9.67 -1.52
N ILE A 110 -13.59 9.43 -0.71
CA ILE A 110 -12.76 8.21 -0.82
C ILE A 110 -13.62 6.97 -0.51
N ILE A 111 -14.37 6.98 0.59
CA ILE A 111 -15.28 5.88 0.98
C ILE A 111 -16.32 5.62 -0.12
N GLU A 112 -16.96 6.67 -0.67
CA GLU A 112 -17.94 6.53 -1.74
C GLU A 112 -17.34 5.90 -3.02
N LYS A 113 -16.09 6.26 -3.36
CA LYS A 113 -15.36 5.62 -4.47
C LYS A 113 -15.03 4.15 -4.17
N MET A 114 -14.62 3.82 -2.94
CA MET A 114 -14.37 2.44 -2.52
C MET A 114 -15.66 1.61 -2.58
N ASP A 115 -16.78 2.14 -2.09
CA ASP A 115 -18.12 1.55 -2.21
C ASP A 115 -18.49 1.27 -3.67
N ALA A 116 -18.22 2.21 -4.57
CA ALA A 116 -18.52 2.06 -5.99
C ALA A 116 -17.71 0.93 -6.62
N LEU A 117 -16.40 0.81 -6.29
CA LEU A 117 -15.55 -0.28 -6.79
C LEU A 117 -16.03 -1.65 -6.32
N LEU A 118 -16.53 -1.77 -5.09
CA LEU A 118 -17.04 -3.04 -4.54
C LEU A 118 -18.35 -3.50 -5.21
N ARG A 119 -19.05 -2.62 -5.92
CA ARG A 119 -20.29 -2.95 -6.65
C ARG A 119 -20.07 -3.33 -8.10
N VAL A 120 -18.85 -3.12 -8.63
CA VAL A 120 -18.51 -3.39 -10.04
C VAL A 120 -17.82 -4.75 -10.17
N GLN A 121 -18.18 -5.49 -11.24
CA GLN A 121 -17.53 -6.75 -11.59
C GLN A 121 -16.95 -6.64 -13.03
N PRO A 122 -15.71 -7.11 -13.27
CA PRO A 122 -14.81 -7.69 -12.28
C PRO A 122 -14.28 -6.65 -11.29
N PHE A 123 -14.07 -7.07 -10.03
CA PHE A 123 -13.52 -6.22 -8.98
C PHE A 123 -12.05 -5.89 -9.26
N SER A 124 -11.70 -4.61 -9.25
CA SER A 124 -10.33 -4.15 -9.38
C SER A 124 -9.70 -3.96 -8.01
N TYR A 125 -8.93 -4.94 -7.56
CA TYR A 125 -8.17 -4.82 -6.31
C TYR A 125 -7.14 -3.70 -6.34
N GLU A 126 -6.48 -3.48 -7.49
CA GLU A 126 -5.51 -2.41 -7.66
C GLU A 126 -6.14 -1.03 -7.37
N SER A 127 -7.26 -0.73 -8.04
CA SER A 127 -7.97 0.54 -7.82
C SER A 127 -8.45 0.70 -6.38
N TYR A 128 -8.90 -0.39 -5.76
CA TYR A 128 -9.29 -0.38 -4.35
C TYR A 128 -8.11 -0.13 -3.42
N SER A 129 -6.96 -0.76 -3.68
CA SER A 129 -5.73 -0.60 -2.89
C SER A 129 -5.16 0.83 -2.96
N GLU A 130 -5.29 1.51 -4.11
CA GLU A 130 -4.91 2.93 -4.23
C GLU A 130 -5.79 3.83 -3.33
N LEU A 131 -7.10 3.60 -3.30
CA LEU A 131 -8.01 4.35 -2.43
C LEU A 131 -7.79 4.04 -0.95
N ASP A 132 -7.49 2.79 -0.59
CA ASP A 132 -7.10 2.39 0.77
C ASP A 132 -5.84 3.16 1.21
N LYS A 133 -4.83 3.22 0.36
CA LYS A 133 -3.61 4.00 0.61
C LYS A 133 -3.91 5.49 0.77
N GLU A 134 -4.73 6.07 -0.12
CA GLU A 134 -5.13 7.48 -0.06
C GLU A 134 -5.88 7.79 1.24
N PHE A 135 -6.81 6.93 1.64
CA PHE A 135 -7.61 7.04 2.87
C PHE A 135 -6.74 7.20 4.12
N HIS A 136 -5.78 6.31 4.29
CA HIS A 136 -4.89 6.32 5.45
C HIS A 136 -3.82 7.42 5.38
N GLN A 137 -3.26 7.69 4.19
CA GLN A 137 -2.30 8.77 4.01
C GLN A 137 -2.89 10.14 4.34
N LEU A 138 -4.18 10.34 4.09
CA LEU A 138 -4.86 11.60 4.37
C LEU A 138 -4.78 11.94 5.86
N LEU A 139 -4.95 10.98 6.75
CA LEU A 139 -4.84 11.17 8.21
C LEU A 139 -3.44 11.71 8.58
N VAL A 140 -2.41 11.06 8.06
CA VAL A 140 -1.02 11.46 8.34
C VAL A 140 -0.67 12.81 7.71
N LYS A 141 -1.20 13.11 6.52
CA LYS A 141 -1.02 14.42 5.86
C LYS A 141 -1.67 15.56 6.65
N CYS A 142 -2.86 15.33 7.23
CA CYS A 142 -3.55 16.32 8.05
C CYS A 142 -2.75 16.73 9.29
N ALA A 143 -1.92 15.86 9.83
CA ALA A 143 -1.02 16.18 10.95
C ALA A 143 0.13 17.15 10.60
N ARG A 144 0.34 17.47 9.31
CA ARG A 144 1.31 18.45 8.79
C ARG A 144 2.75 18.27 9.29
N ASN A 145 3.11 17.05 9.69
CA ASN A 145 4.47 16.70 10.14
C ASN A 145 5.21 15.96 9.03
N GLN A 146 6.10 16.64 8.33
CA GLN A 146 6.85 16.07 7.19
C GLN A 146 7.72 14.88 7.59
N LYS A 147 8.23 14.81 8.83
CA LYS A 147 9.05 13.68 9.29
C LYS A 147 8.20 12.45 9.53
N VAL A 148 7.02 12.62 10.11
CA VAL A 148 6.05 11.53 10.30
C VAL A 148 5.54 11.02 8.95
N GLN A 149 5.25 11.91 8.00
CA GLN A 149 4.88 11.52 6.63
C GLN A 149 5.98 10.71 5.94
N TYR A 150 7.25 11.11 6.12
CA TYR A 150 8.39 10.37 5.58
C TYR A 150 8.46 8.94 6.18
N ILE A 151 8.38 8.82 7.51
CA ILE A 151 8.37 7.51 8.20
C ILE A 151 7.21 6.64 7.68
N TYR A 152 6.01 7.21 7.57
CA TYR A 152 4.83 6.52 7.07
C TYR A 152 5.02 6.00 5.64
N ASN A 153 5.62 6.81 4.78
CA ASN A 153 5.89 6.43 3.39
C ASN A 153 6.95 5.30 3.28
N CYS A 154 7.87 5.18 4.23
CA CYS A 154 8.82 4.07 4.28
C CYS A 154 8.18 2.73 4.67
N ILE A 155 7.07 2.75 5.41
CA ILE A 155 6.37 1.55 5.89
C ILE A 155 5.40 1.00 4.83
N ASN A 156 4.73 1.88 4.10
CA ASN A 156 3.66 1.52 3.17
C ASN A 156 4.03 0.47 2.10
N PRO A 157 5.24 0.46 1.52
CA PRO A 157 5.62 -0.53 0.52
C PRO A 157 5.56 -1.96 1.05
N ILE A 158 6.06 -2.20 2.26
CA ILE A 158 6.04 -3.51 2.93
C ILE A 158 4.59 -4.01 3.05
N ILE A 159 3.68 -3.13 3.50
CA ILE A 159 2.26 -3.46 3.65
C ILE A 159 1.61 -3.74 2.28
N SER A 160 1.99 -3.01 1.24
CA SER A 160 1.48 -3.22 -0.12
C SER A 160 1.92 -4.57 -0.68
N LEU A 161 3.19 -4.95 -0.49
CA LEU A 161 3.72 -6.26 -0.89
C LEU A 161 3.07 -7.40 -0.11
N ALA A 162 2.87 -7.25 1.20
CA ALA A 162 2.22 -8.27 2.02
C ALA A 162 0.81 -8.62 1.52
N ARG A 163 0.14 -7.68 0.84
CA ARG A 163 -1.20 -7.87 0.28
C ARG A 163 -1.21 -8.57 -1.09
N VAL A 164 -0.07 -8.72 -1.76
CA VAL A 164 0.01 -9.34 -3.09
C VAL A 164 -0.51 -10.77 -3.08
N GLY A 165 -0.15 -11.55 -2.06
CA GLY A 165 -0.52 -12.97 -1.97
C GLY A 165 -2.01 -13.25 -1.76
N TYR A 166 -2.84 -12.24 -1.43
CA TYR A 166 -4.27 -12.42 -1.19
C TYR A 166 -5.15 -11.33 -1.83
N SER A 167 -4.59 -10.61 -2.80
CA SER A 167 -5.25 -9.49 -3.49
C SER A 167 -6.54 -9.86 -4.23
N GLU A 168 -6.69 -11.14 -4.61
CA GLU A 168 -7.83 -11.61 -5.39
C GLU A 168 -9.08 -11.90 -4.56
N VAL A 169 -9.00 -11.87 -3.22
CA VAL A 169 -10.13 -12.23 -2.37
C VAL A 169 -11.02 -11.01 -2.12
N PHE A 170 -12.07 -10.89 -2.94
CA PHE A 170 -13.09 -9.84 -2.82
C PHE A 170 -13.70 -9.76 -1.41
N GLU A 171 -13.95 -10.89 -0.76
CA GLU A 171 -14.53 -10.96 0.58
C GLU A 171 -13.65 -10.29 1.65
N ASN A 172 -12.33 -10.41 1.55
CA ASN A 172 -11.39 -9.72 2.44
C ASN A 172 -11.45 -8.20 2.26
N SER A 173 -11.65 -7.74 1.01
CA SER A 173 -11.82 -6.32 0.72
C SER A 173 -13.13 -5.79 1.33
N LEU A 174 -14.22 -6.55 1.31
CA LEU A 174 -15.49 -6.20 1.95
C LEU A 174 -15.34 -6.08 3.48
N LYS A 175 -14.67 -7.04 4.11
CA LYS A 175 -14.42 -7.03 5.56
C LYS A 175 -13.60 -5.79 5.96
N ARG A 176 -12.50 -5.52 5.26
CA ARG A 176 -11.66 -4.33 5.52
C ARG A 176 -12.38 -3.02 5.24
N HIS A 177 -13.26 -3.00 4.23
CA HIS A 177 -14.05 -1.81 3.92
C HIS A 177 -14.99 -1.43 5.07
N LYS A 178 -15.54 -2.42 5.78
CA LYS A 178 -16.30 -2.16 7.00
C LYS A 178 -15.48 -1.46 8.08
N ASP A 179 -14.23 -1.85 8.23
CA ASP A 179 -13.31 -1.17 9.16
C ASP A 179 -13.04 0.28 8.74
N HIS A 180 -12.88 0.55 7.43
CA HIS A 180 -12.74 1.92 6.92
C HIS A 180 -13.97 2.77 7.19
N GLN A 181 -15.17 2.21 7.08
CA GLN A 181 -16.42 2.90 7.44
C GLN A 181 -16.44 3.28 8.92
N ASN A 182 -16.03 2.37 9.82
CA ASN A 182 -15.93 2.64 11.25
C ASN A 182 -14.91 3.75 11.56
N ILE A 183 -13.75 3.74 10.89
CA ILE A 183 -12.73 4.81 11.00
C ILE A 183 -13.33 6.14 10.52
N PHE A 184 -14.02 6.15 9.38
CA PHE A 184 -14.64 7.35 8.86
C PHE A 184 -15.73 7.91 9.79
N ASP A 185 -16.57 7.07 10.36
CA ASP A 185 -17.60 7.49 11.31
C ASP A 185 -17.00 8.13 12.56
N ALA A 186 -15.91 7.57 13.08
CA ALA A 186 -15.18 8.15 14.21
C ALA A 186 -14.53 9.52 13.84
N LEU A 187 -13.95 9.65 12.65
CA LEU A 187 -13.42 10.92 12.12
C LEU A 187 -14.53 11.98 12.00
N LYS A 188 -15.65 11.60 11.41
CA LYS A 188 -16.83 12.48 11.24
C LYS A 188 -17.38 12.98 12.57
N ASN A 189 -17.42 12.13 13.57
CA ASN A 189 -17.89 12.46 14.89
C ASN A 189 -16.82 13.17 15.77
N ARG A 190 -15.59 13.30 15.26
CA ARG A 190 -14.43 13.85 15.99
C ARG A 190 -14.20 13.14 17.32
N ASP A 191 -14.43 11.83 17.35
CA ASP A 191 -14.27 10.98 18.54
C ASP A 191 -12.92 10.24 18.49
N LEU A 192 -11.94 10.74 19.25
CA LEU A 192 -10.60 10.17 19.30
C LEU A 192 -10.60 8.72 19.83
N SER A 193 -11.40 8.42 20.85
CA SER A 193 -11.43 7.09 21.44
C SER A 193 -11.94 6.06 20.44
N SER A 194 -13.07 6.33 19.81
CA SER A 194 -13.65 5.48 18.75
C SER A 194 -12.72 5.37 17.55
N LEU A 195 -11.99 6.44 17.19
CA LEU A 195 -11.03 6.41 16.08
C LEU A 195 -9.85 5.48 16.37
N ILE A 196 -9.28 5.55 17.59
CA ILE A 196 -8.18 4.66 18.01
C ILE A 196 -8.64 3.21 18.02
N GLU A 197 -9.83 2.92 18.55
CA GLU A 197 -10.41 1.58 18.55
C GLU A 197 -10.64 1.03 17.15
N ALA A 198 -11.17 1.86 16.24
CA ALA A 198 -11.39 1.49 14.85
C ALA A 198 -10.06 1.23 14.09
N LEU A 199 -9.04 2.07 14.29
CA LEU A 199 -7.69 1.87 13.74
C LEU A 199 -7.06 0.58 14.30
N GLN A 200 -7.22 0.30 15.58
CA GLN A 200 -6.71 -0.93 16.21
C GLN A 200 -7.40 -2.18 15.64
N GLN A 201 -8.72 -2.12 15.48
CA GLN A 201 -9.48 -3.23 14.87
C GLN A 201 -9.05 -3.44 13.42
N HIS A 202 -8.93 -2.38 12.63
CA HIS A 202 -8.45 -2.46 11.24
C HIS A 202 -7.04 -3.06 11.14
N ASN A 203 -6.12 -2.65 12.03
CA ASN A 203 -4.78 -3.24 12.10
C ASN A 203 -4.81 -4.74 12.45
N ARG A 204 -5.67 -5.14 13.39
CA ARG A 204 -5.86 -6.55 13.77
C ARG A 204 -6.42 -7.36 12.61
N THR A 205 -7.48 -6.89 11.97
CA THR A 205 -8.09 -7.52 10.79
C THR A 205 -7.03 -7.77 9.71
N LEU A 206 -6.18 -6.76 9.43
CA LEU A 206 -5.15 -6.88 8.41
C LEU A 206 -4.06 -7.89 8.78
N LYS A 207 -3.63 -7.94 10.05
CA LYS A 207 -2.67 -8.94 10.54
C LYS A 207 -3.21 -10.36 10.44
N GLU A 208 -4.49 -10.56 10.80
CA GLU A 208 -5.17 -11.85 10.68
C GLU A 208 -5.27 -12.28 9.22
N ASP A 209 -5.65 -11.37 8.32
CA ASP A 209 -5.76 -11.64 6.89
C ASP A 209 -4.40 -12.01 6.29
N ILE A 210 -3.33 -11.28 6.62
CA ILE A 210 -1.97 -11.60 6.14
C ILE A 210 -1.55 -12.98 6.66
N LYS A 211 -1.76 -13.27 7.95
CA LYS A 211 -1.39 -14.56 8.54
C LYS A 211 -2.15 -15.73 7.89
N LEU A 212 -3.45 -15.56 7.65
CA LEU A 212 -4.29 -16.59 7.05
C LEU A 212 -3.92 -16.91 5.61
N HIS A 213 -3.49 -15.90 4.85
CA HIS A 213 -3.20 -16.02 3.42
C HIS A 213 -1.70 -15.98 3.11
N TRP A 214 -0.83 -16.08 4.14
CA TRP A 214 0.60 -16.09 3.93
C TRP A 214 1.02 -17.27 3.07
N ASN A 215 1.60 -17.00 1.93
CA ASN A 215 2.05 -18.04 1.01
C ASN A 215 3.51 -18.38 1.29
N GLU A 216 3.73 -19.46 2.06
CA GLU A 216 5.07 -19.92 2.43
C GLU A 216 5.93 -20.33 1.23
N GLN A 217 5.33 -20.72 0.11
CA GLN A 217 6.06 -21.05 -1.11
C GLN A 217 6.63 -19.81 -1.81
N LEU A 218 5.93 -18.67 -1.69
CA LEU A 218 6.34 -17.40 -2.27
C LEU A 218 7.26 -16.60 -1.33
N TYR A 219 6.94 -16.56 -0.04
CA TYR A 219 7.55 -15.63 0.92
C TYR A 219 8.43 -16.32 1.97
N GLY A 220 8.49 -17.67 1.96
CA GLY A 220 9.14 -18.44 3.01
C GLY A 220 8.24 -18.67 4.24
N PRO A 221 8.74 -19.44 5.22
CA PRO A 221 7.96 -19.86 6.38
C PRO A 221 7.51 -18.66 7.22
N ILE A 222 6.42 -18.87 7.98
CA ILE A 222 6.05 -17.97 9.08
C ILE A 222 7.11 -18.14 10.17
N ASP A 223 8.25 -17.50 10.00
CA ASP A 223 9.36 -17.53 10.95
C ASP A 223 9.54 -16.15 11.58
N GLU A 224 9.79 -16.13 12.88
CA GLU A 224 10.10 -14.92 13.64
C GLU A 224 11.59 -14.51 13.53
N SER A 225 12.38 -15.28 12.77
CA SER A 225 13.83 -15.12 12.64
C SER A 225 14.26 -14.71 11.22
N CYS A 226 13.85 -13.51 10.77
CA CYS A 226 14.46 -12.92 9.58
C CYS A 226 15.67 -12.09 9.94
#